data_151248026250086ab8507524a21bee5b
#
_entry.id   151248026250086ab8507524a21bee5b
#
_cell.length_a   1.000
_cell.length_b   1.000
_cell.length_c   1.000
_cell.angle_alpha   90.00
_cell.angle_beta   90.00
_cell.angle_gamma   90.00
#
_symmetry.space_group_name_H-M   'P 1'
#
loop_
_entity.id
_entity.type
_entity.pdbx_description
1 polymer ?
#
loop_
_entity_poly.entity_id
_entity_poly.type
_entity_poly.pdbx_seq_one_letter_code
_entity_poly.pdbx_strand_id
1 'polypeptide(L)'
;MLHTWWKICSHCICCNECTTAKVAGVKNIIACSPPKEGVGAHPTIVYTADLCGADVILNLGGVPAIAAMTNGLFKNPPADIIVGPGNQFVAEAKRILYGKVGIDLFAGPTEIGIIADAKADPEIVAVDLVGQAEHGYNSSCCLYTTSKELAQKVIIEFQN
;
A
#
# COMPACT_ATOMS: atom_id res chain seq x y z
N MET A 1 5.38 5.72 23.80
CA MET A 1 5.63 4.27 23.70
C MET A 1 4.61 3.71 22.71
N LEU A 2 5.03 3.40 21.47
CA LEU A 2 4.12 2.91 20.41
C LEU A 2 3.83 1.44 20.69
N HIS A 3 2.59 1.09 20.99
CA HIS A 3 2.19 -0.25 21.39
C HIS A 3 1.47 -1.05 20.30
N THR A 4 0.91 -0.40 19.28
CA THR A 4 0.06 -1.07 18.30
C THR A 4 0.22 -0.46 16.90
N TRP A 5 0.52 -1.29 15.91
CA TRP A 5 0.61 -0.91 14.51
C TRP A 5 -0.45 -1.64 13.68
N TRP A 6 -1.03 -0.98 12.67
CA TRP A 6 -2.13 -1.53 11.90
C TRP A 6 -1.95 -1.34 10.40
N LYS A 7 -2.35 -2.31 9.60
CA LYS A 7 -2.18 -2.28 8.16
C LYS A 7 -3.26 -2.94 7.34
N ILE A 8 -3.52 -2.37 6.13
CA ILE A 8 -4.24 -2.97 5.01
C ILE A 8 -3.21 -3.59 4.06
N CYS A 9 -3.31 -4.89 3.79
CA CYS A 9 -2.24 -5.63 3.12
C CYS A 9 -2.55 -6.17 1.72
N SER A 10 -1.58 -6.02 0.81
CA SER A 10 -1.25 -6.99 -0.24
C SER A 10 -0.05 -7.84 0.20
N HIS A 11 0.26 -8.95 -0.48
CA HIS A 11 1.25 -9.94 -0.02
C HIS A 11 2.62 -9.37 0.37
N CYS A 12 3.23 -8.53 -0.50
CA CYS A 12 4.53 -7.91 -0.24
C CYS A 12 4.49 -6.88 0.88
N ILE A 13 3.37 -6.17 0.98
CA ILE A 13 3.14 -5.14 1.97
C ILE A 13 3.03 -5.74 3.37
N CYS A 14 2.41 -6.93 3.57
CA CYS A 14 2.39 -7.64 4.85
C CYS A 14 3.80 -7.92 5.38
N CYS A 15 4.69 -8.42 4.53
CA CYS A 15 6.06 -8.70 4.93
C CYS A 15 6.76 -7.43 5.42
N ASN A 16 6.72 -6.37 4.63
CA ASN A 16 7.47 -5.16 4.95
C ASN A 16 7.03 -4.53 6.27
N GLU A 17 5.74 -4.42 6.51
CA GLU A 17 5.28 -3.63 7.64
C GLU A 17 5.14 -4.44 8.93
N CYS A 18 4.61 -5.68 8.85
CA CYS A 18 4.55 -6.52 10.05
C CYS A 18 5.97 -6.84 10.55
N THR A 19 6.89 -7.17 9.64
CA THR A 19 8.29 -7.42 10.00
C THR A 19 8.96 -6.17 10.56
N THR A 20 8.77 -5.01 9.92
CA THR A 20 9.32 -3.75 10.40
C THR A 20 8.77 -3.38 11.77
N ALA A 21 7.46 -3.54 11.99
CA ALA A 21 6.85 -3.33 13.30
C ALA A 21 7.41 -4.27 14.37
N LYS A 22 7.60 -5.55 14.02
CA LYS A 22 8.19 -6.55 14.94
C LYS A 22 9.62 -6.20 15.31
N VAL A 23 10.44 -5.84 14.33
CA VAL A 23 11.84 -5.42 14.54
C VAL A 23 11.91 -4.12 15.35
N ALA A 24 10.95 -3.20 15.16
CA ALA A 24 10.84 -1.98 15.96
C ALA A 24 10.35 -2.24 17.42
N GLY A 25 10.03 -3.47 17.77
CA GLY A 25 9.60 -3.83 19.12
C GLY A 25 8.15 -3.47 19.43
N VAL A 26 7.30 -3.33 18.43
CA VAL A 26 5.86 -3.15 18.61
C VAL A 26 5.26 -4.40 19.22
N LYS A 27 4.47 -4.24 20.28
CA LYS A 27 3.95 -5.37 21.05
C LYS A 27 2.71 -6.02 20.46
N ASN A 28 1.86 -5.23 19.84
CA ASN A 28 0.59 -5.68 19.27
C ASN A 28 0.50 -5.23 17.81
N ILE A 29 0.55 -6.17 16.90
CA ILE A 29 0.52 -5.94 15.47
C ILE A 29 -0.77 -6.51 14.92
N ILE A 30 -1.61 -5.65 14.33
CA ILE A 30 -2.87 -6.06 13.75
C ILE A 30 -2.84 -5.79 12.25
N ALA A 31 -2.96 -6.85 11.46
CA ALA A 31 -3.08 -6.79 10.02
C ALA A 31 -4.55 -6.76 9.60
N CYS A 32 -4.86 -6.05 8.53
CA CYS A 32 -6.18 -6.03 7.90
C CYS A 32 -6.09 -6.43 6.43
N SER A 33 -7.05 -7.22 5.98
CA SER A 33 -7.22 -7.53 4.58
C SER A 33 -8.69 -7.56 4.21
N PRO A 34 -9.10 -6.95 3.08
CA PRO A 34 -10.48 -7.05 2.64
C PRO A 34 -10.86 -8.50 2.35
N PRO A 35 -12.08 -8.92 2.68
CA PRO A 35 -12.56 -10.25 2.38
C PRO A 35 -12.72 -10.44 0.86
N LYS A 36 -12.36 -11.62 0.38
CA LYS A 36 -12.72 -12.10 -0.94
C LYS A 36 -13.98 -12.95 -0.83
N GLU A 37 -14.89 -12.85 -1.80
CA GLU A 37 -16.18 -13.54 -1.76
C GLU A 37 -16.03 -15.03 -1.40
N GLY A 38 -16.77 -15.46 -0.38
CA GLY A 38 -16.87 -16.86 0.06
C GLY A 38 -15.67 -17.42 0.85
N VAL A 39 -14.56 -16.68 0.97
CA VAL A 39 -13.33 -17.23 1.56
C VAL A 39 -12.79 -16.40 2.74
N GLY A 40 -13.19 -15.14 2.84
CA GLY A 40 -12.57 -14.20 3.79
C GLY A 40 -11.26 -13.61 3.25
N ALA A 41 -10.32 -13.25 4.10
CA ALA A 41 -9.01 -12.79 3.66
C ALA A 41 -8.30 -13.90 2.87
N HIS A 42 -7.55 -13.50 1.82
CA HIS A 42 -6.88 -14.48 0.97
C HIS A 42 -5.89 -15.33 1.81
N PRO A 43 -5.89 -16.68 1.69
CA PRO A 43 -5.07 -17.54 2.53
C PRO A 43 -3.58 -17.19 2.54
N THR A 44 -3.03 -16.78 1.40
CA THR A 44 -1.63 -16.35 1.30
C THR A 44 -1.36 -15.08 2.13
N ILE A 45 -2.32 -14.14 2.19
CA ILE A 45 -2.18 -12.93 3.02
C ILE A 45 -2.20 -13.30 4.50
N VAL A 46 -3.12 -14.19 4.89
CA VAL A 46 -3.21 -14.68 6.27
C VAL A 46 -1.92 -15.36 6.68
N TYR A 47 -1.44 -16.29 5.86
CA TYR A 47 -0.19 -17.01 6.12
C TYR A 47 1.01 -16.05 6.20
N THR A 48 1.11 -15.10 5.27
CA THR A 48 2.22 -14.15 5.26
C THR A 48 2.19 -13.20 6.47
N ALA A 49 1.01 -12.73 6.85
CA ALA A 49 0.85 -11.86 8.02
C ALA A 49 1.24 -12.59 9.32
N ASP A 50 0.80 -13.85 9.48
CA ASP A 50 1.16 -14.70 10.60
C ASP A 50 2.67 -14.96 10.66
N LEU A 51 3.26 -15.35 9.52
CA LEU A 51 4.72 -15.58 9.40
C LEU A 51 5.54 -14.33 9.76
N CYS A 52 5.04 -13.14 9.42
CA CYS A 52 5.70 -11.86 9.71
C CYS A 52 5.40 -11.33 11.13
N GLY A 53 4.66 -12.08 11.94
CA GLY A 53 4.45 -11.80 13.34
C GLY A 53 3.29 -10.86 13.64
N ALA A 54 2.25 -10.84 12.81
CA ALA A 54 0.98 -10.22 13.17
C ALA A 54 0.30 -11.01 14.29
N ASP A 55 -0.14 -10.32 15.34
CA ASP A 55 -0.81 -10.94 16.48
C ASP A 55 -2.31 -11.15 16.22
N VAL A 56 -2.88 -10.30 15.37
CA VAL A 56 -4.30 -10.35 14.96
C VAL A 56 -4.44 -10.05 13.48
N ILE A 57 -5.31 -10.79 12.80
CA ILE A 57 -5.67 -10.55 11.41
C ILE A 57 -7.16 -10.25 11.33
N LEU A 58 -7.52 -9.03 10.94
CA LEU A 58 -8.90 -8.61 10.71
C LEU A 58 -9.29 -8.83 9.26
N ASN A 59 -10.32 -9.62 9.08
CA ASN A 59 -10.95 -9.84 7.77
C ASN A 59 -11.85 -8.65 7.40
N LEU A 60 -11.22 -7.50 7.21
CA LEU A 60 -11.87 -6.21 6.99
C LEU A 60 -10.94 -5.32 6.17
N GLY A 61 -11.49 -4.51 5.27
CA GLY A 61 -10.71 -3.61 4.44
C GLY A 61 -11.33 -2.22 4.30
N GLY A 62 -10.62 -1.32 3.65
CA GLY A 62 -11.11 0.03 3.34
C GLY A 62 -11.37 0.91 4.57
N VAL A 63 -12.29 1.85 4.44
CA VAL A 63 -12.70 2.78 5.51
C VAL A 63 -13.17 2.05 6.77
N PRO A 64 -13.98 0.98 6.70
CA PRO A 64 -14.40 0.21 7.87
C PRO A 64 -13.22 -0.33 8.69
N ALA A 65 -12.15 -0.79 8.04
CA ALA A 65 -10.95 -1.25 8.73
C ALA A 65 -10.29 -0.11 9.52
N ILE A 66 -10.08 1.04 8.89
CA ILE A 66 -9.51 2.23 9.54
C ILE A 66 -10.33 2.66 10.76
N ALA A 67 -11.65 2.72 10.61
CA ALA A 67 -12.57 3.08 11.69
C ALA A 67 -12.54 2.06 12.84
N ALA A 68 -12.54 0.76 12.52
CA ALA A 68 -12.50 -0.32 13.51
C ALA A 68 -11.21 -0.26 14.34
N MET A 69 -10.09 -0.05 13.68
CA MET A 69 -8.78 0.04 14.29
C MET A 69 -8.66 1.24 15.21
N THR A 70 -9.05 2.41 14.73
CA THR A 70 -8.98 3.66 15.51
C THR A 70 -9.86 3.60 16.77
N ASN A 71 -10.98 2.87 16.73
CA ASN A 71 -11.92 2.81 17.85
C ASN A 71 -11.80 1.52 18.70
N GLY A 72 -10.86 0.65 18.39
CA GLY A 72 -10.66 -0.57 19.18
C GLY A 72 -11.84 -1.55 19.09
N LEU A 73 -12.39 -1.78 17.89
CA LEU A 73 -13.49 -2.71 17.71
C LEU A 73 -12.98 -4.18 17.66
N PHE A 74 -13.92 -5.12 17.71
CA PHE A 74 -13.66 -6.57 17.66
C PHE A 74 -12.73 -7.10 18.77
N LYS A 75 -12.87 -6.55 19.98
CA LYS A 75 -12.08 -6.90 21.17
C LYS A 75 -10.59 -6.55 21.08
N ASN A 76 -10.21 -5.71 20.15
CA ASN A 76 -8.84 -5.19 20.04
C ASN A 76 -8.74 -3.83 20.73
N PRO A 77 -7.59 -3.45 21.26
CA PRO A 77 -7.38 -2.08 21.75
C PRO A 77 -7.39 -1.09 20.56
N PRO A 78 -7.69 0.19 20.81
CA PRO A 78 -7.48 1.24 19.81
C PRO A 78 -6.04 1.26 19.33
N ALA A 79 -5.84 1.47 18.03
CA ALA A 79 -4.50 1.59 17.46
C ALA A 79 -3.84 2.90 17.90
N ASP A 80 -2.54 2.85 18.17
CA ASP A 80 -1.72 4.05 18.38
C ASP A 80 -1.31 4.68 17.04
N ILE A 81 -1.06 3.83 16.02
CA ILE A 81 -0.69 4.27 14.67
C ILE A 81 -1.26 3.32 13.62
N ILE A 82 -1.69 3.87 12.49
CA ILE A 82 -2.14 3.16 11.31
C ILE A 82 -1.15 3.40 10.18
N VAL A 83 -0.65 2.31 9.61
CA VAL A 83 0.37 2.32 8.56
C VAL A 83 -0.14 1.55 7.34
N GLY A 84 0.23 1.96 6.16
CA GLY A 84 -0.02 1.25 4.92
C GLY A 84 -0.74 2.06 3.87
N PRO A 85 -0.55 1.70 2.60
CA PRO A 85 -1.20 2.34 1.48
C PRO A 85 -2.67 1.93 1.38
N GLY A 86 -3.43 2.69 0.63
CA GLY A 86 -4.82 2.40 0.32
C GLY A 86 -5.36 3.29 -0.79
N ASN A 87 -6.59 3.07 -1.15
CA ASN A 87 -7.26 3.94 -2.13
C ASN A 87 -7.57 5.33 -1.52
N GLN A 88 -8.10 6.23 -2.34
CA GLN A 88 -8.45 7.59 -1.95
C GLN A 88 -9.37 7.67 -0.72
N PHE A 89 -10.27 6.70 -0.52
CA PHE A 89 -11.17 6.66 0.63
C PHE A 89 -10.43 6.27 1.92
N VAL A 90 -9.44 5.40 1.83
CA VAL A 90 -8.56 5.04 2.96
C VAL A 90 -7.68 6.23 3.33
N ALA A 91 -7.12 6.93 2.35
CA ALA A 91 -6.33 8.14 2.59
C ALA A 91 -7.17 9.22 3.27
N GLU A 92 -8.41 9.42 2.82
CA GLU A 92 -9.33 10.39 3.43
C GLU A 92 -9.74 9.97 4.85
N ALA A 93 -10.00 8.69 5.09
CA ALA A 93 -10.29 8.18 6.43
C ALA A 93 -9.11 8.41 7.40
N LYS A 94 -7.89 8.18 6.95
CA LYS A 94 -6.67 8.51 7.70
C LYS A 94 -6.59 10.00 8.01
N ARG A 95 -6.87 10.85 7.01
CA ARG A 95 -6.83 12.31 7.17
C ARG A 95 -7.83 12.79 8.22
N ILE A 96 -9.06 12.27 8.20
CA ILE A 96 -10.11 12.64 9.17
C ILE A 96 -9.75 12.18 10.59
N LEU A 97 -9.09 11.05 10.73
CA LEU A 97 -8.77 10.45 12.03
C LEU A 97 -7.39 10.84 12.55
N TYR A 98 -6.61 11.57 11.76
CA TYR A 98 -5.32 12.10 12.20
C TYR A 98 -5.47 12.97 13.44
N GLY A 99 -4.59 12.74 14.41
CA GLY A 99 -4.66 13.37 15.73
C GLY A 99 -5.40 12.54 16.79
N LYS A 100 -6.40 11.72 16.38
CA LYS A 100 -6.97 10.69 17.24
C LYS A 100 -6.10 9.41 17.20
N VAL A 101 -5.53 9.11 16.06
CA VAL A 101 -4.59 8.00 15.81
C VAL A 101 -3.41 8.54 15.01
N GLY A 102 -2.20 8.01 15.25
CA GLY A 102 -1.05 8.29 14.41
C GLY A 102 -1.23 7.66 13.02
N ILE A 103 -0.67 8.30 12.01
CA ILE A 103 -0.64 7.77 10.64
C ILE A 103 0.77 7.89 10.06
N ASP A 104 1.08 7.08 9.06
CA ASP A 104 2.31 7.17 8.26
C ASP A 104 2.31 8.39 7.36
N LEU A 105 1.45 8.40 6.34
CA LEU A 105 1.28 9.50 5.40
C LEU A 105 -0.11 9.46 4.75
N PHE A 106 -0.52 10.59 4.16
CA PHE A 106 -1.77 10.71 3.38
C PHE A 106 -1.53 10.25 1.94
N ALA A 107 -1.24 8.97 1.72
CA ALA A 107 -1.03 8.42 0.40
C ALA A 107 -2.35 7.96 -0.22
N GLY A 108 -2.76 8.68 -1.24
CA GLY A 108 -3.79 8.26 -2.20
C GLY A 108 -3.17 7.56 -3.42
N PRO A 109 -3.84 7.60 -4.58
CA PRO A 109 -3.27 7.14 -5.84
C PRO A 109 -1.94 7.86 -6.12
N THR A 110 -0.92 7.10 -6.52
CA THR A 110 0.40 7.63 -6.79
C THR A 110 0.56 7.86 -8.29
N GLU A 111 1.15 8.98 -8.66
CA GLU A 111 1.56 9.29 -10.03
C GLU A 111 3.06 9.13 -10.16
N ILE A 112 3.55 8.77 -11.35
CA ILE A 112 4.98 8.70 -11.65
C ILE A 112 5.34 9.60 -12.82
N GLY A 113 6.44 10.33 -12.68
CA GLY A 113 7.08 11.07 -13.77
C GLY A 113 8.52 10.57 -13.94
N ILE A 114 8.84 10.06 -15.12
CA ILE A 114 10.20 9.64 -15.47
C ILE A 114 10.85 10.74 -16.30
N ILE A 115 12.01 11.21 -15.88
CA ILE A 115 12.85 12.15 -16.66
C ILE A 115 14.00 11.34 -17.24
N ALA A 116 14.08 11.28 -18.57
CA ALA A 116 15.08 10.51 -19.27
C ALA A 116 15.63 11.23 -20.50
N ASP A 117 16.94 11.13 -20.73
CA ASP A 117 17.61 11.65 -21.92
C ASP A 117 17.76 10.56 -23.01
N ALA A 118 18.39 10.90 -24.13
CA ALA A 118 18.60 9.99 -25.27
C ALA A 118 19.46 8.75 -24.94
N LYS A 119 20.10 8.68 -23.77
CA LYS A 119 20.95 7.56 -23.36
C LYS A 119 20.19 6.52 -22.53
N ALA A 120 18.98 6.85 -22.09
CA ALA A 120 18.17 5.93 -21.32
C ALA A 120 17.75 4.71 -22.15
N ASP A 121 17.64 3.58 -21.48
CA ASP A 121 17.14 2.35 -22.08
C ASP A 121 15.61 2.42 -22.20
N PRO A 122 15.05 2.34 -23.42
CA PRO A 122 13.61 2.47 -23.64
C PRO A 122 12.80 1.33 -23.01
N GLU A 123 13.35 0.11 -22.91
CA GLU A 123 12.70 -1.05 -22.30
C GLU A 123 12.54 -0.82 -20.79
N ILE A 124 13.58 -0.38 -20.09
CA ILE A 124 13.53 -0.08 -18.65
C ILE A 124 12.51 1.04 -18.38
N VAL A 125 12.54 2.11 -19.17
CA VAL A 125 11.59 3.22 -19.01
C VAL A 125 10.15 2.76 -19.23
N ALA A 126 9.90 1.90 -20.23
CA ALA A 126 8.58 1.35 -20.49
C ALA A 126 8.09 0.47 -19.33
N VAL A 127 8.92 -0.43 -18.82
CA VAL A 127 8.59 -1.32 -17.70
C VAL A 127 8.24 -0.54 -16.45
N ASP A 128 8.99 0.51 -16.11
CA ASP A 128 8.71 1.36 -14.96
C ASP A 128 7.36 2.10 -15.10
N LEU A 129 7.05 2.60 -16.29
CA LEU A 129 5.77 3.25 -16.57
C LEU A 129 4.60 2.26 -16.50
N VAL A 130 4.75 1.05 -17.05
CA VAL A 130 3.73 -0.02 -17.01
C VAL A 130 3.49 -0.45 -15.58
N GLY A 131 4.55 -0.68 -14.80
CA GLY A 131 4.45 -1.07 -13.40
C GLY A 131 3.62 -0.08 -12.56
N GLN A 132 3.71 1.22 -12.86
CA GLN A 132 2.85 2.22 -12.22
C GLN A 132 1.43 2.20 -12.77
N ALA A 133 1.25 2.06 -14.09
CA ALA A 133 -0.06 2.05 -14.72
C ALA A 133 -0.95 0.88 -14.26
N GLU A 134 -0.36 -0.25 -13.86
CA GLU A 134 -1.06 -1.41 -13.29
C GLU A 134 -1.81 -1.10 -11.98
N HIS A 135 -1.48 -0.01 -11.29
CA HIS A 135 -2.22 0.41 -10.09
C HIS A 135 -3.63 0.93 -10.38
N GLY A 136 -3.97 1.19 -11.64
CA GLY A 136 -5.31 1.58 -12.08
C GLY A 136 -5.38 2.98 -12.71
N TYR A 137 -6.57 3.36 -13.18
CA TYR A 137 -6.72 4.61 -13.96
C TYR A 137 -6.37 5.90 -13.23
N ASN A 138 -6.34 5.88 -11.89
CA ASN A 138 -6.00 7.05 -11.08
C ASN A 138 -4.50 7.17 -10.83
N SER A 139 -3.69 6.31 -11.48
CA SER A 139 -2.24 6.29 -11.36
C SER A 139 -1.61 6.71 -12.67
N SER A 140 -1.57 8.02 -12.89
CA SER A 140 -0.99 8.62 -14.09
C SER A 140 0.51 8.35 -14.17
N CYS A 141 0.99 8.00 -15.36
CA CYS A 141 2.42 7.86 -15.63
C CYS A 141 2.84 8.73 -16.81
N CYS A 142 3.94 9.44 -16.68
CA CYS A 142 4.43 10.38 -17.68
C CYS A 142 5.91 10.21 -17.94
N LEU A 143 6.31 10.27 -19.21
CA LEU A 143 7.71 10.40 -19.61
C LEU A 143 8.00 11.84 -20.02
N TYR A 144 9.02 12.43 -19.42
CA TYR A 144 9.57 13.72 -19.78
C TYR A 144 10.93 13.52 -20.44
N THR A 145 11.04 13.80 -21.75
CA THR A 145 12.30 13.62 -22.47
C THR A 145 12.51 14.71 -23.52
N THR A 146 13.75 15.03 -23.76
CA THR A 146 14.18 15.90 -24.88
C THR A 146 14.44 15.09 -26.16
N SER A 147 14.44 13.75 -26.08
CA SER A 147 14.69 12.86 -27.22
C SER A 147 13.38 12.32 -27.79
N LYS A 148 13.01 12.81 -28.96
CA LYS A 148 11.86 12.26 -29.72
C LYS A 148 12.04 10.80 -30.06
N GLU A 149 13.28 10.37 -30.34
CA GLU A 149 13.60 8.97 -30.66
C GLU A 149 13.36 8.06 -29.46
N LEU A 150 13.80 8.46 -28.25
CA LEU A 150 13.52 7.70 -27.03
C LEU A 150 12.01 7.58 -26.81
N ALA A 151 11.27 8.68 -26.91
CA ALA A 151 9.82 8.65 -26.71
C ALA A 151 9.12 7.65 -27.66
N GLN A 152 9.54 7.62 -28.94
CA GLN A 152 8.98 6.68 -29.92
C GLN A 152 9.30 5.22 -29.58
N LYS A 153 10.53 4.93 -29.16
CA LYS A 153 10.94 3.58 -28.72
C LYS A 153 10.15 3.14 -27.49
N VAL A 154 10.02 3.99 -26.50
CA VAL A 154 9.24 3.68 -25.27
C VAL A 154 7.77 3.38 -25.61
N ILE A 155 7.15 4.11 -26.56
CA ILE A 155 5.77 3.84 -26.99
C ILE A 155 5.66 2.45 -27.63
N ILE A 156 6.66 2.02 -28.40
CA ILE A 156 6.68 0.69 -29.06
C ILE A 156 6.78 -0.39 -27.99
N GLU A 157 7.67 -0.24 -27.01
CA GLU A 157 7.83 -1.21 -25.90
C GLU A 157 6.57 -1.28 -25.01
N PHE A 158 5.85 -0.16 -24.88
CA PHE A 158 4.60 -0.11 -24.12
C PHE A 158 3.45 -0.91 -24.76
N GLN A 159 3.56 -1.26 -26.05
CA GLN A 159 2.55 -2.00 -26.81
C GLN A 159 2.83 -3.50 -26.90
N ASN A 160 4.03 -3.95 -26.51
CA ASN A 160 4.46 -5.34 -26.49
C ASN A 160 4.21 -6.00 -25.14
#